data_fdf4b745816bc5434c3c113434edf969
#
_entry.id   fdf4b745816bc5434c3c113434edf969
#
_cell.length_a   1.000
_cell.length_b   1.000
_cell.length_c   1.000
_cell.angle_alpha   90.00
_cell.angle_beta   90.00
_cell.angle_gamma   90.00
#
_symmetry.space_group_name_H-M   'P 1'
#
loop_
_entity.id
_entity.type
_entity.pdbx_description
1 polymer ?
#
loop_
_entity_poly.entity_id
_entity_poly.type
_entity_poly.pdbx_seq_one_letter_code
_entity_poly.pdbx_strand_id
1 'polypeptide(L)'
;MKEYEKPSDDMISLRTLSYYEEEANSIDISFLKDSEIIKKTKSTKKAEELREQKIKAVQKKTNDIINSTVKNRNGSSFIKSLVSKKKNRFCFDGFDLDLSYITPRVIAMGIPCTSYEAFYRNDMNEVLNFFNTRHPQHYKVYNLCSEKVYDNNIFYKQGYYPFPDREAPPLNIIRPFCEDAKKFLDEDPKNVVAIHCLAGKGRTGTFISCLLLYLGEFDFAFDCLRYYGIMRVGNGIGVNEPSQIRYVF
;
A
#
# COMPACT_ATOMS: atom_id res chain seq x y z
N MET A 1 17.75 -29.39 7.48
CA MET A 1 16.99 -28.19 7.04
C MET A 1 15.69 -28.20 7.84
N LYS A 2 15.51 -27.29 8.77
CA LYS A 2 14.22 -27.14 9.47
C LYS A 2 13.24 -26.45 8.53
N GLU A 3 12.17 -27.12 8.18
CA GLU A 3 11.01 -26.52 7.48
C GLU A 3 10.52 -25.32 8.30
N TYR A 4 10.43 -24.19 7.65
CA TYR A 4 9.88 -22.96 8.22
C TYR A 4 8.35 -23.08 8.11
N GLU A 5 7.70 -23.55 9.18
CA GLU A 5 6.24 -23.48 9.27
C GLU A 5 5.78 -22.04 9.10
N LYS A 6 4.91 -21.79 8.13
CA LYS A 6 4.25 -20.52 8.00
C LYS A 6 3.40 -20.26 9.26
N PRO A 7 3.57 -19.12 9.94
CA PRO A 7 2.67 -18.77 11.05
C PRO A 7 1.22 -18.78 10.58
N SER A 8 0.29 -19.26 11.40
CA SER A 8 -1.14 -19.20 11.13
C SER A 8 -1.61 -17.74 10.96
N ASP A 9 -2.66 -17.52 10.19
CA ASP A 9 -3.22 -16.17 9.97
C ASP A 9 -3.56 -15.47 11.29
N ASP A 10 -3.98 -16.22 12.32
CA ASP A 10 -4.26 -15.69 13.66
C ASP A 10 -3.00 -15.21 14.38
N MET A 11 -1.87 -15.93 14.26
CA MET A 11 -0.58 -15.50 14.83
C MET A 11 -0.02 -14.26 14.14
N ILE A 12 -0.23 -14.14 12.83
CA ILE A 12 0.15 -12.96 12.06
C ILE A 12 -0.67 -11.76 12.52
N SER A 13 -1.98 -11.96 12.73
CA SER A 13 -2.92 -10.95 13.19
C SER A 13 -2.53 -10.38 14.57
N LEU A 14 -2.25 -11.25 15.55
CA LEU A 14 -1.88 -10.84 16.91
C LEU A 14 -0.53 -10.10 16.95
N ARG A 15 0.48 -10.57 16.20
CA ARG A 15 1.78 -9.88 16.12
C ARG A 15 1.69 -8.51 15.45
N THR A 16 0.83 -8.37 14.45
CA THR A 16 0.59 -7.10 13.78
C THR A 16 -0.10 -6.11 14.72
N LEU A 17 -1.08 -6.60 15.49
CA LEU A 17 -1.78 -5.81 16.49
C LEU A 17 -0.79 -5.26 17.52
N SER A 18 -0.01 -6.15 18.15
CA SER A 18 1.02 -5.79 19.13
C SER A 18 2.01 -4.77 18.58
N TYR A 19 2.49 -4.95 17.35
CA TYR A 19 3.45 -4.04 16.74
C TYR A 19 2.89 -2.62 16.59
N TYR A 20 1.69 -2.46 16.04
CA TYR A 20 1.11 -1.13 15.87
C TYR A 20 0.56 -0.53 17.18
N GLU A 21 0.15 -1.36 18.14
CA GLU A 21 -0.22 -0.90 19.48
C GLU A 21 0.98 -0.40 20.27
N GLU A 22 2.13 -1.09 20.21
CA GLU A 22 3.38 -0.64 20.84
C GLU A 22 3.85 0.68 20.21
N GLU A 23 3.83 0.80 18.88
CA GLU A 23 4.19 2.02 18.17
C GLU A 23 3.20 3.16 18.46
N ALA A 24 1.90 2.89 18.49
CA ALA A 24 0.88 3.88 18.87
C ALA A 24 1.06 4.36 20.32
N ASN A 25 1.41 3.45 21.24
CA ASN A 25 1.67 3.80 22.65
C ASN A 25 2.98 4.60 22.84
N SER A 26 3.95 4.45 21.92
CA SER A 26 5.18 5.24 21.93
C SER A 26 4.97 6.69 21.46
N ILE A 27 3.84 6.96 20.79
CA ILE A 27 3.46 8.27 20.31
C ILE A 27 2.85 9.05 21.47
N ASP A 28 3.34 10.26 21.73
CA ASP A 28 2.67 11.17 22.68
C ASP A 28 1.35 11.64 22.07
N ILE A 29 0.29 10.92 22.44
CA ILE A 29 -1.10 11.23 22.09
C ILE A 29 -1.86 11.81 23.28
N SER A 30 -1.14 12.41 24.24
CA SER A 30 -1.76 12.98 25.44
C SER A 30 -2.89 13.95 25.13
N PHE A 31 -2.77 14.70 24.01
CA PHE A 31 -3.82 15.58 23.50
C PHE A 31 -5.07 14.85 23.00
N LEU A 32 -4.96 13.55 22.67
CA LEU A 32 -6.11 12.73 22.23
C LEU A 32 -6.77 11.98 23.39
N LYS A 33 -6.11 11.89 24.57
CA LYS A 33 -6.63 11.10 25.71
C LYS A 33 -7.95 11.62 26.27
N ASP A 34 -8.24 12.89 26.07
CA ASP A 34 -9.48 13.53 26.52
C ASP A 34 -10.61 13.49 25.49
N SER A 35 -10.35 13.01 24.27
CA SER A 35 -11.40 12.88 23.28
C SER A 35 -12.33 11.70 23.62
N GLU A 36 -13.65 11.93 23.60
CA GLU A 36 -14.67 10.88 23.78
C GLU A 36 -14.50 9.73 22.75
N ILE A 37 -13.82 10.01 21.63
CA ILE A 37 -13.52 9.06 20.55
C ILE A 37 -12.60 7.96 21.07
N ILE A 38 -11.56 8.26 21.86
CA ILE A 38 -10.64 7.25 22.41
C ILE A 38 -11.31 6.46 23.55
N LYS A 39 -12.18 7.10 24.34
CA LYS A 39 -12.95 6.37 25.37
C LYS A 39 -13.93 5.37 24.73
N LYS A 40 -14.50 5.67 23.55
CA LYS A 40 -15.33 4.76 22.78
C LYS A 40 -14.52 3.68 22.01
N THR A 41 -13.24 3.92 21.75
CA THR A 41 -12.37 2.99 21.01
C THR A 41 -11.60 1.99 21.89
N LYS A 42 -11.76 1.99 23.22
CA LYS A 42 -11.44 0.81 24.03
C LYS A 42 -12.43 -0.28 23.65
N SER A 43 -12.05 -0.99 22.61
CA SER A 43 -12.93 -1.85 21.84
C SER A 43 -13.45 -2.98 22.70
N THR A 44 -14.75 -3.11 22.71
CA THR A 44 -15.38 -4.39 23.08
C THR A 44 -14.93 -5.41 22.02
N LYS A 45 -14.72 -6.67 22.38
CA LYS A 45 -14.39 -7.77 21.43
C LYS A 45 -15.23 -7.70 20.15
N LYS A 46 -16.49 -7.31 20.26
CA LYS A 46 -17.41 -7.13 19.14
C LYS A 46 -16.98 -6.06 18.14
N ALA A 47 -16.35 -4.96 18.59
CA ALA A 47 -15.84 -3.91 17.70
C ALA A 47 -14.58 -4.37 16.95
N GLU A 48 -13.72 -5.17 17.60
CA GLU A 48 -12.56 -5.79 16.97
C GLU A 48 -13.00 -6.82 15.92
N GLU A 49 -13.95 -7.67 16.24
CA GLU A 49 -14.53 -8.63 15.29
C GLU A 49 -15.13 -7.93 14.07
N LEU A 50 -15.81 -6.80 14.26
CA LEU A 50 -16.38 -6.02 13.17
C LEU A 50 -15.28 -5.41 12.27
N ARG A 51 -14.19 -4.90 12.86
CA ARG A 51 -13.04 -4.39 12.11
C ARG A 51 -12.37 -5.50 11.30
N GLU A 52 -12.14 -6.66 11.91
CA GLU A 52 -11.62 -7.84 11.22
C GLU A 52 -12.50 -8.24 10.03
N GLN A 53 -13.82 -8.28 10.24
CA GLN A 53 -14.77 -8.58 9.18
C GLN A 53 -14.70 -7.56 8.04
N LYS A 54 -14.57 -6.24 8.35
CA LYS A 54 -14.41 -5.19 7.36
C LYS A 54 -13.12 -5.38 6.55
N ILE A 55 -11.99 -5.64 7.20
CA ILE A 55 -10.71 -5.92 6.54
C ILE A 55 -10.83 -7.13 5.60
N LYS A 56 -11.37 -8.26 6.10
CA LYS A 56 -11.56 -9.47 5.30
C LYS A 56 -12.50 -9.25 4.10
N ALA A 57 -13.56 -8.45 4.29
CA ALA A 57 -14.51 -8.14 3.22
C ALA A 57 -13.87 -7.31 2.11
N VAL A 58 -13.09 -6.27 2.44
CA VAL A 58 -12.37 -5.45 1.46
C VAL A 58 -11.29 -6.28 0.75
N GLN A 59 -10.55 -7.11 1.50
CA GLN A 59 -9.54 -8.02 0.96
C GLN A 59 -10.17 -9.03 -0.02
N LYS A 60 -11.28 -9.66 0.35
CA LYS A 60 -12.00 -10.60 -0.52
C LYS A 60 -12.44 -9.91 -1.80
N LYS A 61 -13.10 -8.74 -1.71
CA LYS A 61 -13.54 -7.96 -2.87
C LYS A 61 -12.36 -7.64 -3.81
N THR A 62 -11.22 -7.23 -3.26
CA THR A 62 -10.02 -6.94 -4.04
C THR A 62 -9.50 -8.19 -4.74
N ASN A 63 -9.38 -9.31 -4.04
CA ASN A 63 -8.91 -10.57 -4.60
C ASN A 63 -9.86 -11.13 -5.66
N ASP A 64 -11.17 -11.04 -5.46
CA ASP A 64 -12.17 -11.49 -6.43
C ASP A 64 -12.05 -10.71 -7.75
N ILE A 65 -11.86 -9.38 -7.69
CA ILE A 65 -11.65 -8.55 -8.88
C ILE A 65 -10.33 -8.90 -9.57
N ILE A 66 -9.22 -9.06 -8.83
CA ILE A 66 -7.94 -9.47 -9.40
C ILE A 66 -8.08 -10.83 -10.08
N ASN A 67 -8.67 -11.82 -9.42
CA ASN A 67 -8.83 -13.18 -9.93
C ASN A 67 -9.76 -13.25 -11.14
N SER A 68 -10.82 -12.45 -11.19
CA SER A 68 -11.73 -12.39 -12.34
C SER A 68 -11.08 -11.83 -13.60
N THR A 69 -10.03 -11.04 -13.45
CA THR A 69 -9.29 -10.41 -14.55
C THR A 69 -8.06 -11.21 -14.99
N VAL A 70 -7.72 -12.30 -14.29
CA VAL A 70 -6.47 -13.07 -14.48
C VAL A 70 -6.77 -14.45 -15.04
N LYS A 71 -6.20 -14.81 -16.20
CA LYS A 71 -6.42 -16.11 -16.85
C LYS A 71 -5.31 -17.14 -16.67
N ASN A 72 -4.05 -16.76 -16.33
CA ASN A 72 -2.95 -17.72 -16.20
C ASN A 72 -1.84 -17.26 -15.24
N ARG A 73 -1.29 -18.20 -14.46
CA ARG A 73 -0.07 -17.98 -13.65
C ARG A 73 1.16 -18.36 -14.48
N ASN A 74 2.03 -17.40 -14.75
CA ASN A 74 3.39 -17.68 -15.21
C ASN A 74 4.37 -17.51 -14.04
N GLY A 75 5.41 -18.35 -14.01
CA GLY A 75 6.39 -18.39 -12.94
C GLY A 75 7.17 -17.09 -12.77
N SER A 76 7.37 -16.70 -11.54
CA SER A 76 8.15 -15.52 -11.15
C SER A 76 9.64 -15.71 -11.42
N SER A 77 10.33 -14.66 -11.86
CA SER A 77 11.79 -14.67 -11.91
C SER A 77 12.38 -14.71 -10.50
N PHE A 78 13.23 -15.70 -10.22
CA PHE A 78 13.86 -15.93 -8.92
C PHE A 78 14.61 -14.70 -8.39
N ILE A 79 15.33 -13.99 -9.24
CA ILE A 79 16.11 -12.80 -8.85
C ILE A 79 15.18 -11.65 -8.43
N LYS A 80 14.14 -11.37 -9.20
CA LYS A 80 13.14 -10.32 -8.88
C LYS A 80 12.43 -10.63 -7.56
N SER A 81 12.14 -11.90 -7.29
CA SER A 81 11.50 -12.33 -6.04
C SER A 81 12.39 -12.14 -4.81
N LEU A 82 13.70 -12.37 -4.94
CA LEU A 82 14.69 -12.15 -3.88
C LEU A 82 14.77 -10.66 -3.46
N VAL A 83 14.76 -9.74 -4.41
CA VAL A 83 14.80 -8.29 -4.14
C VAL A 83 13.49 -7.77 -3.56
N SER A 84 12.36 -8.29 -4.01
CA SER A 84 11.03 -7.98 -3.46
C SER A 84 10.86 -8.50 -2.03
N LYS A 85 11.73 -9.42 -1.57
CA LYS A 85 11.70 -10.05 -0.25
C LYS A 85 10.32 -10.70 0.02
N LYS A 86 9.64 -10.28 1.09
CA LYS A 86 8.34 -10.82 1.53
C LYS A 86 7.13 -10.07 0.94
N LYS A 87 7.34 -9.16 -0.02
CA LYS A 87 6.23 -8.41 -0.62
C LYS A 87 5.43 -9.28 -1.60
N ASN A 88 4.13 -9.05 -1.64
CA ASN A 88 3.27 -9.65 -2.65
C ASN A 88 3.61 -9.06 -4.02
N ARG A 89 3.82 -9.93 -5.01
CA ARG A 89 4.12 -9.56 -6.40
C ARG A 89 2.91 -9.82 -7.29
N PHE A 90 2.80 -9.05 -8.35
CA PHE A 90 1.85 -9.33 -9.43
C PHE A 90 2.52 -10.22 -10.48
N CYS A 91 2.21 -11.51 -10.45
CA CYS A 91 2.78 -12.54 -11.33
C CYS A 91 1.67 -13.22 -12.14
N PHE A 92 1.05 -12.47 -13.06
CA PHE A 92 -0.10 -12.91 -13.84
C PHE A 92 -0.06 -12.36 -15.27
N ASP A 93 -0.66 -13.08 -16.23
CA ASP A 93 -0.80 -12.67 -17.63
C ASP A 93 0.54 -12.25 -18.28
N GLY A 94 1.63 -12.94 -17.94
CA GLY A 94 2.96 -12.65 -18.46
C GLY A 94 3.72 -11.53 -17.77
N PHE A 95 3.13 -10.86 -16.78
CA PHE A 95 3.79 -9.84 -15.96
C PHE A 95 4.42 -10.45 -14.70
N ASP A 96 5.58 -9.94 -14.31
CA ASP A 96 6.22 -10.21 -13.01
C ASP A 96 6.70 -8.90 -12.38
N LEU A 97 5.78 -8.19 -11.73
CA LEU A 97 6.00 -6.86 -11.18
C LEU A 97 5.99 -6.86 -9.64
N ASP A 98 6.88 -6.08 -9.05
CA ASP A 98 6.81 -5.68 -7.63
C ASP A 98 5.68 -4.66 -7.44
N LEU A 99 4.45 -5.16 -7.55
CA LEU A 99 3.20 -4.41 -7.56
C LEU A 99 2.14 -5.21 -6.82
N SER A 100 1.31 -4.53 -6.06
CA SER A 100 0.15 -5.13 -5.37
C SER A 100 -1.05 -4.20 -5.47
N TYR A 101 -2.20 -4.75 -5.82
CA TYR A 101 -3.47 -4.04 -5.62
C TYR A 101 -3.78 -4.03 -4.12
N ILE A 102 -3.90 -2.85 -3.56
CA ILE A 102 -4.33 -2.65 -2.17
C ILE A 102 -5.86 -2.64 -2.11
N THR A 103 -6.49 -1.92 -3.01
CA THR A 103 -7.91 -2.01 -3.33
C THR A 103 -8.05 -2.22 -4.84
N PRO A 104 -9.25 -2.48 -5.38
CA PRO A 104 -9.44 -2.57 -6.83
C PRO A 104 -8.93 -1.35 -7.61
N ARG A 105 -8.82 -0.20 -6.95
CA ARG A 105 -8.49 1.09 -7.58
C ARG A 105 -7.23 1.76 -7.01
N VAL A 106 -6.57 1.15 -6.01
CA VAL A 106 -5.34 1.66 -5.39
C VAL A 106 -4.25 0.63 -5.47
N ILE A 107 -3.13 0.97 -6.09
CA ILE A 107 -2.00 0.10 -6.35
C ILE A 107 -0.77 0.63 -5.61
N ALA A 108 -0.05 -0.28 -4.93
CA ALA A 108 1.28 -0.04 -4.38
C ALA A 108 2.33 -0.71 -5.25
N MET A 109 3.42 -0.04 -5.59
CA MET A 109 4.50 -0.66 -6.34
C MET A 109 5.88 -0.16 -5.92
N GLY A 110 6.91 -0.95 -6.24
CA GLY A 110 8.30 -0.48 -6.24
C GLY A 110 8.55 0.47 -7.41
N ILE A 111 9.62 1.26 -7.32
CA ILE A 111 9.97 2.22 -8.37
C ILE A 111 10.14 1.54 -9.73
N PRO A 112 9.56 2.08 -10.80
CA PRO A 112 9.90 1.70 -12.15
C PRO A 112 11.27 2.29 -12.52
N CYS A 113 12.13 1.47 -13.10
CA CYS A 113 13.52 1.84 -13.43
C CYS A 113 13.84 1.50 -14.87
N THR A 114 14.76 2.26 -15.42
CA THR A 114 15.45 1.97 -16.69
C THR A 114 16.86 1.45 -16.39
N SER A 115 17.54 0.89 -17.39
CA SER A 115 18.94 0.45 -17.27
C SER A 115 19.16 -0.72 -16.28
N TYR A 116 20.32 -0.76 -15.63
CA TYR A 116 20.74 -1.86 -14.74
C TYR A 116 19.78 -2.18 -13.60
N GLU A 117 19.11 -1.18 -13.07
CA GLU A 117 18.17 -1.40 -11.97
C GLU A 117 16.93 -2.20 -12.40
N ALA A 118 16.57 -2.20 -13.67
CA ALA A 118 15.46 -2.99 -14.22
C ALA A 118 15.67 -4.50 -14.04
N PHE A 119 16.90 -4.97 -13.91
CA PHE A 119 17.17 -6.40 -13.66
C PHE A 119 16.63 -6.91 -12.31
N TYR A 120 16.55 -6.05 -11.30
CA TYR A 120 16.12 -6.43 -9.95
C TYR A 120 14.97 -5.59 -9.40
N ARG A 121 14.55 -4.53 -10.12
CA ARG A 121 13.38 -3.70 -9.82
C ARG A 121 12.31 -3.90 -10.91
N ASN A 122 11.27 -3.09 -10.86
CA ASN A 122 10.31 -3.02 -11.95
C ASN A 122 10.96 -2.39 -13.20
N ASP A 123 10.96 -3.10 -14.30
CA ASP A 123 11.32 -2.51 -15.59
C ASP A 123 10.28 -1.48 -16.01
N MET A 124 10.72 -0.31 -16.46
CA MET A 124 9.83 0.80 -16.85
C MET A 124 8.89 0.41 -17.99
N ASN A 125 9.42 -0.32 -19.00
CA ASN A 125 8.61 -0.71 -20.15
C ASN A 125 7.58 -1.78 -19.76
N GLU A 126 7.95 -2.69 -18.84
CA GLU A 126 7.03 -3.70 -18.31
C GLU A 126 5.89 -3.05 -17.49
N VAL A 127 6.21 -2.02 -16.68
CA VAL A 127 5.20 -1.23 -15.94
C VAL A 127 4.29 -0.46 -16.90
N LEU A 128 4.83 0.19 -17.91
CA LEU A 128 4.05 0.90 -18.93
C LEU A 128 3.12 -0.05 -19.68
N ASN A 129 3.64 -1.20 -20.10
CA ASN A 129 2.85 -2.22 -20.78
C ASN A 129 1.72 -2.74 -19.88
N PHE A 130 2.00 -2.97 -18.58
CA PHE A 130 0.98 -3.37 -17.61
C PHE A 130 -0.16 -2.35 -17.54
N PHE A 131 0.15 -1.07 -17.33
CA PHE A 131 -0.89 -0.05 -17.21
C PHE A 131 -1.65 0.17 -18.51
N ASN A 132 -0.96 0.22 -19.63
CA ASN A 132 -1.60 0.44 -20.94
C ASN A 132 -2.47 -0.74 -21.39
N THR A 133 -2.16 -1.95 -20.91
CA THR A 133 -2.96 -3.15 -21.22
C THR A 133 -4.16 -3.28 -20.27
N ARG A 134 -3.97 -3.04 -18.97
CA ARG A 134 -5.00 -3.29 -17.96
C ARG A 134 -5.85 -2.09 -17.60
N HIS A 135 -5.28 -0.89 -17.72
CA HIS A 135 -5.93 0.37 -17.36
C HIS A 135 -5.73 1.43 -18.44
N PRO A 136 -6.00 1.14 -19.73
CA PRO A 136 -5.71 2.06 -20.82
C PRO A 136 -6.41 3.40 -20.61
N GLN A 137 -5.62 4.49 -20.46
CA GLN A 137 -6.10 5.86 -20.19
C GLN A 137 -6.88 6.04 -18.88
N HIS A 138 -6.78 5.09 -17.95
CA HIS A 138 -7.48 5.11 -16.67
C HIS A 138 -6.52 4.96 -15.48
N TYR A 139 -5.30 5.48 -15.57
CA TYR A 139 -4.35 5.38 -14.45
C TYR A 139 -3.58 6.68 -14.21
N LYS A 140 -3.24 6.91 -12.95
CA LYS A 140 -2.36 7.99 -12.52
C LYS A 140 -1.29 7.43 -11.60
N VAL A 141 -0.02 7.74 -11.88
CA VAL A 141 1.13 7.25 -11.11
C VAL A 141 1.68 8.37 -10.24
N TYR A 142 1.84 8.09 -8.94
CA TYR A 142 2.39 9.01 -7.95
C TYR A 142 3.78 8.59 -7.52
N ASN A 143 4.76 9.47 -7.75
CA ASN A 143 6.13 9.31 -7.30
C ASN A 143 6.34 10.04 -5.96
N LEU A 144 6.77 9.32 -4.93
CA LEU A 144 7.10 9.84 -3.61
C LEU A 144 8.62 9.95 -3.37
N CYS A 145 9.45 9.58 -4.35
CA CYS A 145 10.91 9.66 -4.21
C CYS A 145 11.39 11.09 -4.41
N SER A 146 12.14 11.62 -3.46
CA SER A 146 12.95 12.84 -3.66
C SER A 146 14.26 12.56 -4.41
N GLU A 147 14.75 11.33 -4.29
CA GLU A 147 16.03 10.89 -4.83
C GLU A 147 15.99 10.40 -6.28
N LYS A 148 14.79 10.13 -6.83
CA LYS A 148 14.63 9.63 -8.21
C LYS A 148 13.42 10.26 -8.88
N VAL A 149 13.70 10.94 -9.98
CA VAL A 149 12.70 11.57 -10.85
C VAL A 149 12.82 10.97 -12.25
N TYR A 150 11.73 10.79 -12.92
CA TYR A 150 11.64 10.42 -14.33
C TYR A 150 10.80 11.46 -15.08
N ASP A 151 10.82 11.44 -16.42
CA ASP A 151 10.13 12.44 -17.24
C ASP A 151 8.63 12.53 -16.94
N ASN A 152 8.11 13.76 -16.96
CA ASN A 152 6.72 14.06 -16.59
C ASN A 152 5.67 13.53 -17.58
N ASN A 153 6.06 12.94 -18.71
CA ASN A 153 5.16 12.47 -19.76
C ASN A 153 5.25 10.96 -20.02
N ILE A 154 5.86 10.20 -19.09
CA ILE A 154 6.02 8.74 -19.26
C ILE A 154 4.70 8.03 -19.06
N PHE A 155 3.92 8.39 -18.04
CA PHE A 155 2.64 7.77 -17.73
C PHE A 155 1.46 8.62 -18.20
N TYR A 156 0.30 8.00 -18.37
CA TYR A 156 -0.93 8.69 -18.80
C TYR A 156 -1.24 9.95 -17.97
N LYS A 157 -1.23 9.83 -16.65
CA LYS A 157 -1.22 10.95 -15.70
C LYS A 157 -0.19 10.69 -14.61
N GLN A 158 0.41 11.74 -14.08
CA GLN A 158 1.43 11.66 -13.04
C GLN A 158 1.17 12.67 -11.93
N GLY A 159 1.62 12.33 -10.72
CA GLY A 159 1.70 13.19 -9.57
C GLY A 159 3.06 13.06 -8.88
N TYR A 160 3.54 14.15 -8.28
CA TYR A 160 4.86 14.19 -7.63
C TYR A 160 4.72 14.80 -6.24
N TYR A 161 4.89 13.96 -5.19
CA TYR A 161 4.79 14.33 -3.78
C TYR A 161 6.00 13.81 -3.01
N PRO A 162 7.21 14.36 -3.30
CA PRO A 162 8.45 13.79 -2.83
C PRO A 162 8.73 14.10 -1.38
N PHE A 163 9.35 13.13 -0.70
CA PHE A 163 10.01 13.33 0.60
C PHE A 163 11.10 12.27 0.82
N PRO A 164 12.08 12.53 1.73
CA PRO A 164 13.21 11.66 1.92
C PRO A 164 12.82 10.26 2.42
N ASP A 165 13.65 9.27 2.11
CA ASP A 165 13.42 7.90 2.57
C ASP A 165 13.55 7.79 4.07
N ARG A 166 12.69 6.98 4.70
CA ARG A 166 12.57 6.75 6.15
C ARG A 166 12.20 7.98 7.00
N GLU A 167 11.94 9.11 6.38
CA GLU A 167 11.46 10.29 7.09
C GLU A 167 9.92 10.36 7.07
N ALA A 168 9.37 11.17 7.99
CA ALA A 168 7.98 11.54 7.93
C ALA A 168 7.73 12.50 6.75
N PRO A 169 6.60 12.37 6.04
CA PRO A 169 6.26 13.34 5.00
C PRO A 169 5.95 14.71 5.62
N PRO A 170 6.24 15.83 4.94
CA PRO A 170 5.70 17.11 5.34
C PRO A 170 4.16 17.07 5.38
N LEU A 171 3.54 17.57 6.45
CA LEU A 171 2.08 17.53 6.63
C LEU A 171 1.33 18.21 5.47
N ASN A 172 1.90 19.27 4.92
CA ASN A 172 1.32 20.06 3.86
C ASN A 172 1.22 19.34 2.49
N ILE A 173 1.85 18.17 2.32
CA ILE A 173 1.73 17.39 1.07
C ILE A 173 0.73 16.23 1.16
N ILE A 174 0.40 15.77 2.36
CA ILE A 174 -0.50 14.60 2.55
C ILE A 174 -1.91 14.91 2.05
N ARG A 175 -2.49 16.00 2.54
CA ARG A 175 -3.86 16.38 2.16
C ARG A 175 -3.99 16.71 0.68
N PRO A 176 -3.13 17.54 0.06
CA PRO A 176 -3.15 17.78 -1.39
C PRO A 176 -3.02 16.50 -2.22
N PHE A 177 -2.20 15.54 -1.79
CA PHE A 177 -2.12 14.23 -2.43
C PHE A 177 -3.47 13.48 -2.36
N CYS A 178 -4.08 13.40 -1.17
CA CYS A 178 -5.36 12.71 -1.00
C CYS A 178 -6.48 13.37 -1.83
N GLU A 179 -6.53 14.69 -1.88
CA GLU A 179 -7.47 15.45 -2.68
C GLU A 179 -7.27 15.20 -4.18
N ASP A 180 -6.03 15.22 -4.65
CA ASP A 180 -5.69 14.96 -6.06
C ASP A 180 -5.98 13.51 -6.46
N ALA A 181 -5.65 12.55 -5.61
CA ALA A 181 -5.95 11.14 -5.85
C ALA A 181 -7.46 10.87 -5.87
N LYS A 182 -8.18 11.41 -4.88
CA LYS A 182 -9.64 11.28 -4.81
C LYS A 182 -10.31 11.91 -6.03
N LYS A 183 -9.92 13.12 -6.40
CA LYS A 183 -10.44 13.80 -7.58
C LYS A 183 -10.29 12.94 -8.84
N PHE A 184 -9.11 12.37 -9.06
CA PHE A 184 -8.87 11.49 -10.20
C PHE A 184 -9.71 10.21 -10.14
N LEU A 185 -9.85 9.60 -8.96
CA LEU A 185 -10.69 8.43 -8.77
C LEU A 185 -12.18 8.73 -9.02
N ASP A 186 -12.65 9.91 -8.67
CA ASP A 186 -14.06 10.31 -8.85
C ASP A 186 -14.41 10.68 -10.30
N GLU A 187 -13.40 11.04 -11.14
CA GLU A 187 -13.61 11.37 -12.56
C GLU A 187 -14.17 10.19 -13.37
N ASP A 188 -13.76 8.95 -13.06
CA ASP A 188 -14.24 7.75 -13.74
C ASP A 188 -14.12 6.51 -12.81
N PRO A 189 -15.14 5.65 -12.71
CA PRO A 189 -15.09 4.43 -11.89
C PRO A 189 -14.00 3.43 -12.32
N LYS A 190 -13.47 3.51 -13.54
CA LYS A 190 -12.35 2.70 -14.03
C LYS A 190 -10.99 3.24 -13.60
N ASN A 191 -10.91 4.50 -13.17
CA ASN A 191 -9.65 5.12 -12.81
C ASN A 191 -8.99 4.42 -11.63
N VAL A 192 -7.68 4.18 -11.75
CA VAL A 192 -6.82 3.62 -10.71
C VAL A 192 -5.67 4.56 -10.40
N VAL A 193 -5.25 4.59 -9.16
CA VAL A 193 -4.05 5.31 -8.71
C VAL A 193 -2.97 4.32 -8.32
N ALA A 194 -1.75 4.54 -8.78
CA ALA A 194 -0.59 3.75 -8.43
C ALA A 194 0.43 4.62 -7.69
N ILE A 195 0.79 4.21 -6.49
CA ILE A 195 1.70 4.97 -5.63
C ILE A 195 2.99 4.18 -5.46
N HIS A 196 4.13 4.85 -5.64
CA HIS A 196 5.42 4.24 -5.40
C HIS A 196 6.40 5.15 -4.67
N CYS A 197 7.32 4.52 -4.00
CA CYS A 197 8.60 5.07 -3.56
C CYS A 197 9.72 4.16 -4.08
N LEU A 198 10.86 4.09 -3.44
CA LEU A 198 11.95 3.21 -3.88
C LEU A 198 11.57 1.73 -3.80
N ALA A 199 11.14 1.26 -2.63
CA ALA A 199 10.76 -0.15 -2.40
C ALA A 199 9.23 -0.39 -2.47
N GLY A 200 8.42 0.66 -2.54
CA GLY A 200 6.97 0.54 -2.49
C GLY A 200 6.47 -0.03 -1.16
N LYS A 201 7.08 0.39 -0.03
CA LYS A 201 6.74 -0.13 1.31
C LYS A 201 6.44 1.00 2.30
N GLY A 202 7.44 1.67 2.91
CA GLY A 202 7.26 2.68 3.95
C GLY A 202 6.51 3.92 3.47
N ARG A 203 7.16 4.79 2.70
CA ARG A 203 6.57 6.03 2.15
C ARG A 203 5.25 5.76 1.42
N THR A 204 5.24 4.73 0.58
CA THR A 204 4.05 4.29 -0.16
C THR A 204 2.92 3.87 0.79
N GLY A 205 3.23 3.11 1.83
CA GLY A 205 2.24 2.65 2.81
C GLY A 205 1.65 3.79 3.62
N THR A 206 2.46 4.76 4.00
CA THR A 206 2.00 5.98 4.69
C THR A 206 0.95 6.72 3.86
N PHE A 207 1.28 7.02 2.60
CA PHE A 207 0.38 7.76 1.70
C PHE A 207 -0.87 6.97 1.34
N ILE A 208 -0.75 5.66 1.10
CA ILE A 208 -1.93 4.81 0.84
C ILE A 208 -2.82 4.71 2.08
N SER A 209 -2.24 4.57 3.28
CA SER A 209 -3.03 4.52 4.51
C SER A 209 -3.79 5.82 4.76
N CYS A 210 -3.15 6.97 4.54
CA CYS A 210 -3.82 8.28 4.58
C CYS A 210 -4.94 8.38 3.52
N LEU A 211 -4.69 7.89 2.31
CA LEU A 211 -5.70 7.90 1.24
C LEU A 211 -6.90 7.01 1.59
N LEU A 212 -6.68 5.82 2.15
CA LEU A 212 -7.77 4.92 2.56
C LEU A 212 -8.66 5.53 3.65
N LEU A 213 -8.05 6.26 4.62
CA LEU A 213 -8.79 7.06 5.59
C LEU A 213 -9.60 8.17 4.91
N TYR A 214 -8.94 8.92 4.03
CA TYR A 214 -9.55 10.05 3.33
C TYR A 214 -10.72 9.63 2.42
N LEU A 215 -10.65 8.43 1.84
CA LEU A 215 -11.72 7.83 1.03
C LEU A 215 -12.84 7.19 1.88
N GLY A 216 -12.66 7.09 3.21
CA GLY A 216 -13.63 6.43 4.09
C GLY A 216 -13.70 4.91 3.94
N GLU A 217 -12.66 4.28 3.37
CA GLU A 217 -12.59 2.82 3.27
C GLU A 217 -12.47 2.17 4.66
N PHE A 218 -11.77 2.84 5.58
CA PHE A 218 -11.65 2.49 6.99
C PHE A 218 -11.82 3.73 7.86
N ASP A 219 -12.26 3.51 9.12
CA ASP A 219 -12.54 4.58 10.07
C ASP A 219 -11.32 4.89 10.98
N PHE A 220 -10.31 4.00 10.99
CA PHE A 220 -9.17 4.10 11.89
C PHE A 220 -7.84 3.93 11.16
N ALA A 221 -6.85 4.74 11.53
CA ALA A 221 -5.49 4.70 11.01
C ALA A 221 -4.85 3.31 11.16
N PHE A 222 -5.05 2.68 12.31
CA PHE A 222 -4.58 1.32 12.59
C PHE A 222 -5.07 0.30 11.55
N ASP A 223 -6.36 0.33 11.20
CA ASP A 223 -6.94 -0.60 10.24
C ASP A 223 -6.39 -0.39 8.83
N CYS A 224 -6.15 0.88 8.45
CA CYS A 224 -5.51 1.21 7.17
C CYS A 224 -4.09 0.68 7.08
N LEU A 225 -3.27 0.91 8.11
CA LEU A 225 -1.88 0.46 8.18
C LEU A 225 -1.79 -1.07 8.14
N ARG A 226 -2.62 -1.74 8.93
CA ARG A 226 -2.71 -3.20 8.98
C ARG A 226 -3.17 -3.78 7.65
N TYR A 227 -4.25 -3.25 7.08
CA TYR A 227 -4.77 -3.69 5.79
C TYR A 227 -3.74 -3.52 4.68
N TYR A 228 -3.08 -2.35 4.61
CA TYR A 228 -1.98 -2.14 3.69
C TYR A 228 -0.88 -3.20 3.86
N GLY A 229 -0.47 -3.47 5.10
CA GLY A 229 0.54 -4.48 5.42
C GLY A 229 0.14 -5.88 4.95
N ILE A 230 -1.10 -6.30 5.14
CA ILE A 230 -1.65 -7.58 4.67
C ILE A 230 -1.58 -7.65 3.13
N MET A 231 -2.08 -6.63 2.46
CA MET A 231 -2.16 -6.62 0.99
C MET A 231 -0.80 -6.50 0.31
N ARG A 232 0.15 -5.76 0.92
CA ARG A 232 1.47 -5.50 0.32
C ARG A 232 2.55 -6.48 0.72
N VAL A 233 2.57 -6.94 1.98
CA VAL A 233 3.68 -7.71 2.57
C VAL A 233 3.24 -9.09 3.05
N GLY A 234 1.96 -9.31 3.25
CA GLY A 234 1.39 -10.58 3.72
C GLY A 234 1.47 -10.82 5.24
N ASN A 235 2.34 -10.08 5.97
CA ASN A 235 2.50 -10.22 7.42
C ASN A 235 1.83 -9.09 8.23
N GLY A 236 1.10 -8.21 7.56
CA GLY A 236 0.40 -7.09 8.18
C GLY A 236 1.28 -5.89 8.56
N ILE A 237 2.60 -5.98 8.42
CA ILE A 237 3.55 -4.92 8.78
C ILE A 237 4.12 -4.28 7.51
N GLY A 238 3.38 -3.32 6.96
CA GLY A 238 3.78 -2.59 5.75
C GLY A 238 4.68 -1.41 6.04
N VAL A 239 4.27 -0.53 6.92
CA VAL A 239 5.03 0.64 7.38
C VAL A 239 5.74 0.30 8.69
N ASN A 240 7.04 0.55 8.77
CA ASN A 240 7.87 0.19 9.93
C ASN A 240 8.45 1.40 10.66
N GLU A 241 8.54 2.56 9.99
CA GLU A 241 9.15 3.74 10.59
C GLU A 241 8.14 4.43 11.52
N PRO A 242 8.45 4.59 12.82
CA PRO A 242 7.53 5.19 13.79
C PRO A 242 7.07 6.58 13.39
N SER A 243 7.96 7.38 12.82
CA SER A 243 7.65 8.71 12.30
C SER A 243 6.59 8.67 11.19
N GLN A 244 6.67 7.68 10.30
CA GLN A 244 5.70 7.49 9.20
C GLN A 244 4.35 6.98 9.71
N ILE A 245 4.37 6.04 10.67
CA ILE A 245 3.15 5.52 11.31
C ILE A 245 2.39 6.67 11.98
N ARG A 246 3.09 7.50 12.75
CA ARG A 246 2.52 8.66 13.47
C ARG A 246 1.74 9.60 12.57
N TYR A 247 2.17 9.78 11.33
CA TYR A 247 1.55 10.69 10.38
C TYR A 247 0.29 10.14 9.70
N VAL A 248 -0.06 8.89 9.97
CA VAL A 248 -1.34 8.29 9.56
C VAL A 248 -2.39 8.46 10.65
N PHE A 249 -1.96 8.59 11.94
CA PHE A 249 -2.84 8.87 13.07
C PHE A 249 -3.20 10.36 13.16
#